data_37f347a519850084a3b3bbfc1b423d05
#
_entry.id   37f347a519850084a3b3bbfc1b423d05
#
_cell.length_a   1.000
_cell.length_b   1.000
_cell.length_c   1.000
_cell.angle_alpha   90.00
_cell.angle_beta   90.00
_cell.angle_gamma   90.00
#
_symmetry.space_group_name_H-M   'P 1'
#
loop_
_entity.id
_entity.type
_entity.pdbx_description
1 polymer ?
#
loop_
_entity_poly.entity_id
_entity_poly.type
_entity_poly.pdbx_seq_one_letter_code
_entity_poly.pdbx_strand_id
1 'polypeptide(L)' 'LVVMVDDTAGQLGRLFGDLGALAVNVEDFRLEHSPGAPFGLAEIAVAPSVLRDATAGLEERGWKIASTTND' A
#
# COMPACT_ATOMS: atom_id res chain seq x y z
N LEU A 1 -5.02 -3.98 4.07
CA LEU A 1 -3.80 -4.06 3.24
C LEU A 1 -2.77 -3.07 3.76
N VAL A 2 -1.65 -3.58 4.22
CA VAL A 2 -0.57 -2.75 4.77
C VAL A 2 0.67 -2.94 3.89
N VAL A 3 1.17 -1.84 3.34
CA VAL A 3 2.30 -1.84 2.42
C VAL A 3 3.48 -1.11 3.07
N MET A 4 4.68 -1.70 2.96
CA MET A 4 5.89 -1.03 3.43
C MET A 4 6.31 0.01 2.39
N VAL A 5 6.51 1.25 2.84
CA VAL A 5 6.88 2.36 1.98
C VAL A 5 8.20 2.94 2.46
N ASP A 6 9.21 2.95 1.59
CA ASP A 6 10.51 3.55 1.91
C ASP A 6 10.36 5.04 2.18
N ASP A 7 11.22 5.58 3.06
CA ASP A 7 11.25 7.00 3.36
C ASP A 7 12.01 7.74 2.26
N THR A 8 11.48 7.66 1.04
CA THR A 8 12.07 8.27 -0.14
C THR A 8 11.02 9.15 -0.80
N ALA A 9 11.43 10.32 -1.25
CA ALA A 9 10.52 11.25 -1.93
C ALA A 9 9.86 10.58 -3.13
N GLY A 10 8.56 10.78 -3.28
CA GLY A 10 7.80 10.25 -4.40
C GLY A 10 7.24 8.84 -4.23
N GLN A 11 7.61 8.13 -3.16
CA GLN A 11 7.14 6.75 -2.96
C GLN A 11 5.62 6.67 -2.80
N LEU A 12 5.02 7.58 -2.04
CA LEU A 12 3.57 7.59 -1.89
C LEU A 12 2.87 7.88 -3.22
N GLY A 13 3.40 8.82 -3.99
CA GLY A 13 2.86 9.10 -5.32
C GLY A 13 2.93 7.89 -6.22
N ARG A 14 4.04 7.15 -6.17
CA ARG A 14 4.20 5.92 -6.94
C ARG A 14 3.18 4.87 -6.49
N LEU A 15 2.97 4.72 -5.18
CA LEU A 15 2.01 3.76 -4.65
C LEU A 15 0.60 4.07 -5.14
N PHE A 16 0.17 5.32 -5.04
CA PHE A 16 -1.16 5.71 -5.52
C PHE A 16 -1.29 5.56 -7.04
N GLY A 17 -0.21 5.85 -7.77
CA GLY A 17 -0.18 5.63 -9.22
C GLY A 17 -0.37 4.17 -9.58
N ASP A 18 0.32 3.27 -8.86
CA ASP A 18 0.20 1.84 -9.10
C ASP A 18 -1.20 1.32 -8.74
N LEU A 19 -1.77 1.80 -7.63
CA LEU A 19 -3.14 1.44 -7.26
C LEU A 19 -4.13 1.87 -8.35
N GLY A 20 -3.94 3.07 -8.89
CA GLY A 20 -4.79 3.54 -9.99
C GLY A 20 -4.63 2.69 -11.26
N ALA A 21 -3.39 2.30 -11.58
CA ALA A 21 -3.13 1.46 -12.74
C ALA A 21 -3.76 0.06 -12.58
N LEU A 22 -3.88 -0.41 -11.34
CA LEU A 22 -4.53 -1.69 -11.03
C LEU A 22 -6.04 -1.56 -10.91
N ALA A 23 -6.57 -0.37 -11.12
CA ALA A 23 -8.00 -0.05 -10.98
C ALA A 23 -8.53 -0.33 -9.56
N VAL A 24 -7.69 -0.15 -8.56
CA VAL A 24 -8.07 -0.34 -7.16
C VAL A 24 -8.59 0.97 -6.60
N ASN A 25 -9.82 0.94 -6.09
CA ASN A 25 -10.42 2.11 -5.45
C ASN A 25 -10.08 2.09 -3.97
N VAL A 26 -9.36 3.11 -3.52
CA VAL A 26 -8.95 3.25 -2.12
C VAL A 26 -10.11 3.85 -1.32
N GLU A 27 -10.61 3.09 -0.33
CA GLU A 27 -11.73 3.55 0.51
C GLU A 27 -11.25 4.38 1.68
N ASP A 28 -10.07 4.08 2.19
CA ASP A 28 -9.46 4.83 3.28
C ASP A 28 -7.96 4.61 3.25
N PHE A 29 -7.22 5.54 3.84
CA PHE A 29 -5.77 5.49 3.83
C PHE A 29 -5.22 6.05 5.13
N ARG A 30 -4.21 5.38 5.68
CA ARG A 30 -3.49 5.86 6.85
C ARG A 30 -2.01 5.54 6.69
N LEU A 31 -1.17 6.51 6.98
CA LEU A 31 0.27 6.32 6.97
C LEU A 31 0.79 6.34 8.40
N GLU A 32 1.45 5.26 8.81
CA GLU A 32 2.12 5.19 10.09
C GLU A 32 3.61 5.35 9.89
N HIS A 33 4.21 6.22 10.67
CA HIS A 33 5.62 6.53 10.58
C HIS A 33 6.26 6.37 11.96
N SER A 34 7.23 5.47 12.07
CA SER A 34 7.95 5.28 13.33
C SER A 34 9.19 6.16 13.34
N PRO A 35 9.41 6.97 14.39
CA PRO A 35 10.62 7.79 14.48
C PRO A 35 11.87 6.93 14.37
N GLY A 36 12.80 7.32 13.50
CA GLY A 36 14.05 6.61 13.31
C GLY A 36 13.98 5.38 12.42
N ALA A 37 12.80 4.98 11.99
CA ALA A 37 12.65 3.86 11.06
C ALA A 37 12.89 4.33 9.62
N PRO A 38 13.56 3.52 8.78
CA PRO A 38 13.81 3.89 7.40
C PRO A 38 12.61 3.71 6.48
N PHE A 39 11.47 3.31 7.00
CA PHE A 39 10.25 3.09 6.21
C PHE A 39 9.01 3.42 7.04
N GLY A 40 7.91 3.62 6.35
CA GLY A 40 6.59 3.76 6.96
C GLY A 40 5.68 2.61 6.54
N LEU A 41 4.53 2.52 7.19
CA LEU A 41 3.51 1.53 6.85
C LEU A 41 2.28 2.27 6.33
N ALA A 42 1.90 1.96 5.10
CA ALA A 42 0.70 2.52 4.49
C ALA A 42 -0.44 1.52 4.66
N GLU A 43 -1.43 1.89 5.47
CA GLU A 43 -2.64 1.09 5.64
C GLU A 43 -3.67 1.54 4.62
N ILE A 44 -4.08 0.63 3.76
CA ILE A 44 -4.98 0.93 2.64
C ILE A 44 -6.22 0.08 2.78
N ALA A 45 -7.36 0.72 2.95
CA ALA A 45 -8.63 0.01 3.00
C ALA A 45 -9.20 -0.08 1.59
N VAL A 46 -9.49 -1.30 1.18
CA VAL A 46 -10.09 -1.58 -0.14
C VAL A 46 -11.25 -2.55 0.05
N ALA A 47 -12.12 -2.64 -0.94
CA ALA A 47 -13.22 -3.60 -0.88
C ALA A 47 -12.64 -5.03 -0.77
N PRO A 48 -13.24 -5.89 0.08
CA PRO A 48 -12.73 -7.27 0.23
C PRO A 48 -12.63 -8.04 -1.07
N SER A 49 -13.49 -7.75 -2.03
CA SER A 49 -13.52 -8.44 -3.31
C SER A 49 -12.28 -8.17 -4.17
N VAL A 50 -11.57 -7.06 -3.93
CA VAL A 50 -10.38 -6.70 -4.72
C VAL A 50 -9.08 -6.86 -3.93
N LEU A 51 -9.16 -7.24 -2.66
CA LEU A 51 -7.98 -7.31 -1.79
C LEU A 51 -6.90 -8.24 -2.34
N ARG A 52 -7.27 -9.44 -2.78
CA ARG A 52 -6.32 -10.41 -3.31
C ARG A 52 -5.62 -9.89 -4.56
N ASP A 53 -6.40 -9.35 -5.50
CA ASP A 53 -5.85 -8.85 -6.76
C ASP A 53 -4.98 -7.61 -6.54
N ALA A 54 -5.39 -6.74 -5.63
CA ALA A 54 -4.60 -5.57 -5.29
C ALA A 54 -3.25 -5.97 -4.68
N THR A 55 -3.27 -6.94 -3.75
CA THR A 55 -2.06 -7.46 -3.13
C THR A 55 -1.11 -8.06 -4.16
N ALA A 56 -1.63 -8.95 -5.00
CA ALA A 56 -0.81 -9.59 -6.03
C ALA A 56 -0.25 -8.58 -7.03
N GLY A 57 -1.06 -7.62 -7.46
CA GLY A 57 -0.63 -6.60 -8.40
C GLY A 57 0.45 -5.70 -7.84
N LEU A 58 0.36 -5.34 -6.57
CA LEU A 58 1.39 -4.52 -5.92
C LEU A 58 2.68 -5.31 -5.75
N GLU A 59 2.59 -6.58 -5.37
CA GLU A 59 3.79 -7.43 -5.23
C GLU A 59 4.51 -7.59 -6.56
N GLU A 60 3.76 -7.74 -7.65
CA GLU A 60 4.36 -7.82 -8.98
C GLU A 60 5.11 -6.54 -9.36
N ARG A 61 4.72 -5.40 -8.80
CA ARG A 61 5.35 -4.12 -9.04
C ARG A 61 6.47 -3.80 -8.06
N GLY A 62 6.84 -4.79 -7.23
CA GLY A 62 7.96 -4.66 -6.31
C GLY A 62 7.62 -4.16 -4.92
N TRP A 63 6.35 -3.96 -4.62
CA TRP A 63 5.94 -3.52 -3.29
C TRP A 63 6.00 -4.66 -2.28
N LYS A 64 6.42 -4.35 -1.06
CA LYS A 64 6.44 -5.31 0.03
C LYS A 64 5.16 -5.18 0.84
N ILE A 65 4.44 -6.27 0.96
CA ILE A 65 3.18 -6.30 1.69
C ILE A 65 3.46 -6.78 3.10
N ALA A 66 3.15 -5.95 4.08
CA ALA A 66 3.36 -6.29 5.49
C ALA A 66 2.20 -7.12 6.04
N SER A 67 0.98 -6.83 5.60
CA SER A 67 -0.21 -7.54 6.04
C SER A 67 -1.33 -7.34 5.03
N THR A 68 -2.18 -8.35 4.86
CA THR A 68 -3.35 -8.27 3.99
C THR A 68 -4.65 -8.10 4.75
N THR A 69 -4.62 -8.16 6.08
CA THR A 69 -5.82 -7.97 6.88
C THR A 69 -6.07 -6.48 7.10
N ASN A 70 -7.34 -6.09 7.10
CA ASN A 70 -7.77 -4.71 7.32
C ASN A 70 -8.23 -4.48 8.77
N ASP A 71 -7.97 -5.38 9.64
CA ASP A 71 -8.35 -5.28 11.05
C ASP A 71 -7.41 -4.39 11.85
#